data_3f257c794056a1d7bc1b0c6dbe57d2fc
#
_entry.id   3f257c794056a1d7bc1b0c6dbe57d2fc
#
_cell.length_a   1.000
_cell.length_b   1.000
_cell.length_c   1.000
_cell.angle_alpha   90.00
_cell.angle_beta   90.00
_cell.angle_gamma   90.00
#
_symmetry.space_group_name_H-M   'P 1'
#
loop_
_entity.id
_entity.type
_entity.pdbx_description
1 polymer ?
#
loop_
_entity_poly.entity_id
_entity_poly.type
_entity_poly.pdbx_seq_one_letter_code
_entity_poly.pdbx_strand_id
1 'polypeptide(L)'
;MNKNVINTDVLVIGSGPSGISAAYTAAKNGARVVIAEQCGDLGGISTSGLMSHWTGNCESMVYAEILKRSAEKNEGELHNKITVSIDPEKLKTVYLEMLYEVNVKILLYTFAFDVIMDGDVLKGVTVANKSGVTDIYADVIIDASGDGDIAYKSGAEYIKGRESDGKMQPVTIMFKVAGVDYDRAV
;
A
#
# COMPACT_ATOMS: atom_id res chain seq x y z
N MET A 1 4.84 29.10 10.66
CA MET A 1 5.12 28.48 9.35
C MET A 1 3.79 28.31 8.64
N ASN A 2 3.67 28.73 7.38
CA ASN A 2 2.47 28.42 6.61
C ASN A 2 2.45 26.91 6.38
N LYS A 3 1.35 26.27 6.79
CA LYS A 3 1.12 24.86 6.57
C LYS A 3 0.69 24.66 5.10
N ASN A 4 1.31 23.73 4.41
CA ASN A 4 0.90 23.41 3.04
C ASN A 4 -0.48 22.72 3.07
N VAL A 5 -1.29 22.94 2.04
CA VAL A 5 -2.62 22.32 1.89
C VAL A 5 -2.72 21.68 0.52
N ILE A 6 -3.24 20.45 0.50
CA ILE A 6 -3.58 19.72 -0.73
C ILE A 6 -5.06 19.34 -0.66
N ASN A 7 -5.78 19.51 -1.78
CA ASN A 7 -7.14 19.04 -1.94
C ASN A 7 -7.21 18.01 -3.07
N THR A 8 -7.90 16.91 -2.83
CA THR A 8 -8.04 15.80 -3.77
C THR A 8 -9.42 15.17 -3.62
N ASP A 9 -9.84 14.33 -4.56
CA ASP A 9 -11.12 13.61 -4.44
C ASP A 9 -10.93 12.37 -3.55
N VAL A 10 -9.80 11.67 -3.73
CA VAL A 10 -9.47 10.47 -2.92
C VAL A 10 -8.06 10.58 -2.35
N LEU A 11 -7.93 10.36 -1.05
CA LEU A 11 -6.65 10.22 -0.36
C LEU A 11 -6.49 8.77 0.09
N VAL A 12 -5.38 8.16 -0.29
CA VAL A 12 -5.00 6.80 0.16
C VAL A 12 -3.78 6.90 1.08
N ILE A 13 -3.89 6.35 2.28
CA ILE A 13 -2.79 6.28 3.25
C ILE A 13 -2.23 4.86 3.26
N GLY A 14 -0.95 4.75 2.87
CA GLY A 14 -0.25 3.48 2.68
C GLY A 14 -0.33 2.97 1.24
N SER A 15 0.79 2.50 0.73
CA SER A 15 0.94 1.97 -0.62
C SER A 15 1.15 0.46 -0.67
N GLY A 16 0.66 -0.27 0.34
CA GLY A 16 0.59 -1.74 0.27
C GLY A 16 -0.31 -2.20 -0.88
N PRO A 17 -0.44 -3.52 -1.12
CA PRO A 17 -1.25 -4.05 -2.22
C PRO A 17 -2.68 -3.50 -2.26
N SER A 18 -3.30 -3.29 -1.10
CA SER A 18 -4.64 -2.70 -0.98
C SER A 18 -4.66 -1.23 -1.40
N GLY A 19 -3.69 -0.44 -0.92
CA GLY A 19 -3.59 0.99 -1.25
C GLY A 19 -3.29 1.23 -2.72
N ILE A 20 -2.38 0.45 -3.33
CA ILE A 20 -2.11 0.49 -4.77
C ILE A 20 -3.38 0.19 -5.57
N SER A 21 -4.09 -0.88 -5.20
CA SER A 21 -5.32 -1.28 -5.88
C SER A 21 -6.42 -0.23 -5.79
N ALA A 22 -6.57 0.37 -4.60
CA ALA A 22 -7.54 1.43 -4.37
C ALA A 22 -7.19 2.70 -5.17
N ALA A 23 -5.94 3.17 -5.08
CA ALA A 23 -5.48 4.37 -5.80
C ALA A 23 -5.59 4.21 -7.31
N TYR A 24 -5.11 3.09 -7.86
CA TYR A 24 -5.20 2.79 -9.29
C TYR A 24 -6.65 2.76 -9.77
N THR A 25 -7.52 2.06 -9.04
CA THR A 25 -8.92 1.93 -9.43
C THR A 25 -9.66 3.27 -9.37
N ALA A 26 -9.47 4.03 -8.30
CA ALA A 26 -10.10 5.35 -8.16
C ALA A 26 -9.66 6.30 -9.28
N ALA A 27 -8.36 6.38 -9.55
CA ALA A 27 -7.82 7.24 -10.60
C ALA A 27 -8.26 6.79 -12.00
N LYS A 28 -8.28 5.49 -12.26
CA LYS A 28 -8.78 4.94 -13.54
C LYS A 28 -10.26 5.26 -13.80
N ASN A 29 -11.03 5.50 -12.75
CA ASN A 29 -12.42 5.94 -12.84
C ASN A 29 -12.58 7.47 -12.79
N GLY A 30 -11.49 8.22 -12.94
CA GLY A 30 -11.51 9.68 -13.13
C GLY A 30 -11.36 10.52 -11.86
N ALA A 31 -11.15 9.91 -10.70
CA ALA A 31 -10.88 10.65 -9.48
C ALA A 31 -9.45 11.23 -9.47
N ARG A 32 -9.28 12.41 -8.91
CA ARG A 32 -7.96 12.94 -8.54
C ARG A 32 -7.51 12.22 -7.27
N VAL A 33 -6.40 11.52 -7.34
CA VAL A 33 -5.92 10.69 -6.23
C VAL A 33 -4.57 11.14 -5.73
N VAL A 34 -4.44 11.21 -4.41
CA VAL A 34 -3.16 11.32 -3.70
C VAL A 34 -2.94 10.04 -2.91
N ILE A 35 -1.77 9.46 -3.02
CA ILE A 35 -1.33 8.35 -2.16
C ILE A 35 -0.13 8.80 -1.34
N ALA A 36 -0.19 8.60 -0.02
CA ALA A 36 0.89 8.91 0.92
C ALA A 36 1.48 7.63 1.49
N GLU A 37 2.79 7.46 1.35
CA GLU A 37 3.55 6.29 1.79
C GLU A 37 4.72 6.70 2.68
N GLN A 38 4.84 6.07 3.83
CA GLN A 38 5.91 6.38 4.79
C GLN A 38 7.29 5.90 4.33
N CYS A 39 7.34 4.83 3.54
CA CYS A 39 8.56 4.29 2.98
C CYS A 39 8.99 5.02 1.69
N GLY A 40 10.20 4.73 1.22
CA GLY A 40 10.72 5.22 -0.05
C GLY A 40 10.28 4.40 -1.26
N ASP A 41 9.59 3.30 -1.04
CA ASP A 41 9.15 2.34 -2.05
C ASP A 41 7.66 2.08 -1.94
N LEU A 42 7.01 1.84 -3.07
CA LEU A 42 5.63 1.37 -3.14
C LEU A 42 5.54 -0.14 -2.89
N GLY A 43 4.39 -0.60 -2.37
CA GLY A 43 4.05 -2.00 -2.29
C GLY A 43 4.07 -2.62 -0.89
N GLY A 44 4.56 -1.88 0.12
CA GLY A 44 4.53 -2.30 1.52
C GLY A 44 5.10 -3.72 1.72
N ILE A 45 4.30 -4.61 2.30
CA ILE A 45 4.73 -6.00 2.58
C ILE A 45 5.14 -6.77 1.32
N SER A 46 4.56 -6.48 0.16
CA SER A 46 4.85 -7.19 -1.10
C SER A 46 6.18 -6.79 -1.75
N THR A 47 6.77 -5.70 -1.31
CA THR A 47 8.05 -5.18 -1.83
C THR A 47 9.07 -5.01 -0.72
N SER A 48 9.00 -3.93 0.06
CA SER A 48 9.93 -3.67 1.16
C SER A 48 9.86 -4.72 2.26
N GLY A 49 8.69 -5.32 2.49
CA GLY A 49 8.51 -6.44 3.41
C GLY A 49 8.94 -7.80 2.87
N LEU A 50 9.39 -7.89 1.61
CA LEU A 50 9.90 -9.11 0.96
C LEU A 50 8.91 -10.28 0.89
N MET A 51 7.59 -10.03 1.06
CA MET A 51 6.55 -11.05 0.88
C MET A 51 6.36 -11.29 -0.63
N SER A 52 7.35 -11.90 -1.25
CA SER A 52 7.40 -12.14 -2.69
C SER A 52 6.59 -13.35 -3.14
N HIS A 53 6.07 -14.12 -2.20
CA HIS A 53 5.30 -15.32 -2.48
C HIS A 53 3.83 -15.07 -2.20
N TRP A 54 3.09 -14.76 -3.25
CA TRP A 54 1.67 -14.41 -3.12
C TRP A 54 0.82 -15.68 -3.10
N THR A 55 -0.06 -15.75 -2.12
CA THR A 55 -0.96 -16.88 -1.90
C THR A 55 -2.41 -16.41 -1.96
N GLY A 56 -3.28 -17.32 -2.40
CA GLY A 56 -4.72 -17.08 -2.46
C GLY A 56 -5.23 -16.99 -3.89
N ASN A 57 -6.55 -16.92 -3.98
CA ASN A 57 -7.27 -16.77 -5.23
C ASN A 57 -8.17 -15.53 -5.12
N CYS A 58 -7.96 -14.55 -5.98
CA CYS A 58 -8.71 -13.33 -6.02
C CYS A 58 -9.11 -13.02 -7.46
N GLU A 59 -10.41 -12.97 -7.72
CA GLU A 59 -10.97 -12.53 -9.00
C GLU A 59 -11.00 -11.00 -9.02
N SER A 60 -9.86 -10.37 -9.29
CA SER A 60 -9.72 -8.93 -9.38
C SER A 60 -9.00 -8.54 -10.66
N MET A 61 -9.57 -7.57 -11.40
CA MET A 61 -8.91 -7.02 -12.60
C MET A 61 -7.55 -6.39 -12.27
N VAL A 62 -7.43 -5.74 -11.11
CA VAL A 62 -6.16 -5.13 -10.68
C VAL A 62 -5.13 -6.20 -10.35
N TYR A 63 -5.53 -7.26 -9.65
CA TYR A 63 -4.64 -8.39 -9.37
C TYR A 63 -4.16 -9.05 -10.65
N ALA A 64 -5.06 -9.32 -11.59
CA ALA A 64 -4.69 -9.88 -12.90
C ALA A 64 -3.73 -8.98 -13.68
N GLU A 65 -3.93 -7.66 -13.65
CA GLU A 65 -3.03 -6.70 -14.29
C GLU A 65 -1.64 -6.68 -13.63
N ILE A 66 -1.57 -6.71 -12.30
CA ILE A 66 -0.31 -6.80 -11.57
C ILE A 66 0.44 -8.07 -11.95
N LEU A 67 -0.23 -9.22 -11.98
CA LEU A 67 0.38 -10.49 -12.37
C LEU A 67 0.90 -10.45 -13.79
N LYS A 68 0.10 -9.95 -14.74
CA LYS A 68 0.47 -9.83 -16.15
C LYS A 68 1.76 -8.99 -16.31
N ARG A 69 1.77 -7.78 -15.75
CA ARG A 69 2.94 -6.89 -15.82
C ARG A 69 4.17 -7.46 -15.11
N SER A 70 3.96 -8.16 -14.00
CA SER A 70 5.05 -8.83 -13.28
C SER A 70 5.62 -10.00 -14.09
N ALA A 71 4.80 -10.78 -14.79
CA ALA A 71 5.24 -11.85 -15.67
C ALA A 71 6.04 -11.32 -16.87
N GLU A 72 5.58 -10.24 -17.49
CA GLU A 72 6.30 -9.57 -18.59
C GLU A 72 7.71 -9.10 -18.16
N LYS A 73 7.83 -8.59 -16.92
CA LYS A 73 9.13 -8.16 -16.37
C LYS A 73 10.03 -9.31 -15.89
N ASN A 74 9.46 -10.47 -15.57
CA ASN A 74 10.16 -11.64 -15.03
C ASN A 74 10.55 -12.68 -16.09
N GLU A 75 10.37 -12.38 -17.38
CA GLU A 75 10.65 -13.31 -18.49
C GLU A 75 9.90 -14.67 -18.39
N GLY A 76 8.71 -14.67 -17.75
CA GLY A 76 7.72 -15.63 -18.19
C GLY A 76 7.32 -16.80 -17.33
N GLU A 77 7.53 -16.89 -16.03
CA GLU A 77 6.93 -18.02 -15.31
C GLU A 77 6.01 -17.61 -14.16
N LEU A 78 4.71 -17.65 -14.44
CA LEU A 78 3.67 -17.74 -13.41
C LEU A 78 3.61 -19.21 -12.94
N HIS A 79 4.36 -19.53 -11.90
CA HIS A 79 4.28 -20.84 -11.29
C HIS A 79 2.98 -21.02 -10.54
N ASN A 80 2.11 -21.90 -11.07
CA ASN A 80 0.95 -22.42 -10.35
C ASN A 80 -0.17 -21.39 -10.01
N LYS A 81 -1.44 -21.80 -10.17
CA LYS A 81 -2.63 -20.96 -9.98
C LYS A 81 -2.91 -20.54 -8.52
N ILE A 82 -2.19 -21.07 -7.55
CA ILE A 82 -2.45 -20.86 -6.11
C ILE A 82 -1.35 -20.01 -5.45
N THR A 83 -0.14 -20.08 -5.96
CA THR A 83 1.00 -19.31 -5.45
C THR A 83 1.79 -18.71 -6.59
N VAL A 84 2.09 -17.43 -6.48
CA VAL A 84 2.85 -16.69 -7.49
C VAL A 84 4.05 -16.05 -6.81
N SER A 85 5.25 -16.40 -7.27
CA SER A 85 6.46 -15.70 -6.87
C SER A 85 6.67 -14.47 -7.76
N ILE A 86 6.83 -13.33 -7.13
CA ILE A 86 7.08 -12.06 -7.81
C ILE A 86 8.37 -11.48 -7.25
N ASP A 87 9.27 -11.05 -8.13
CA ASP A 87 10.46 -10.32 -7.70
C ASP A 87 10.05 -8.97 -7.08
N PRO A 88 10.34 -8.71 -5.79
CA PRO A 88 9.93 -7.48 -5.11
C PRO A 88 10.48 -6.21 -5.77
N GLU A 89 11.69 -6.25 -6.32
CA GLU A 89 12.31 -5.09 -6.96
C GLU A 89 11.63 -4.75 -8.30
N LYS A 90 11.26 -5.77 -9.06
CA LYS A 90 10.50 -5.58 -10.30
C LYS A 90 9.07 -5.10 -10.01
N LEU A 91 8.47 -5.60 -8.93
CA LEU A 91 7.13 -5.21 -8.52
C LEU A 91 7.03 -3.72 -8.13
N LYS A 92 8.07 -3.16 -7.50
CA LYS A 92 8.14 -1.70 -7.24
C LYS A 92 7.96 -0.88 -8.52
N THR A 93 8.62 -1.32 -9.60
CA THR A 93 8.50 -0.66 -10.91
C THR A 93 7.11 -0.82 -11.51
N VAL A 94 6.51 -2.02 -11.40
CA VAL A 94 5.13 -2.27 -11.87
C VAL A 94 4.15 -1.33 -11.17
N TYR A 95 4.22 -1.22 -9.86
CA TYR A 95 3.35 -0.33 -9.11
C TYR A 95 3.51 1.14 -9.47
N LEU A 96 4.77 1.58 -9.62
CA LEU A 96 5.06 2.96 -10.02
C LEU A 96 4.48 3.28 -11.40
N GLU A 97 4.69 2.40 -12.39
CA GLU A 97 4.16 2.55 -13.74
C GLU A 97 2.64 2.59 -13.75
N MET A 98 1.98 1.68 -13.04
CA MET A 98 0.51 1.63 -12.93
C MET A 98 -0.06 2.93 -12.37
N LEU A 99 0.51 3.46 -11.29
CA LEU A 99 0.02 4.70 -10.68
C LEU A 99 0.34 5.92 -11.55
N TYR A 100 1.49 5.93 -12.22
CA TYR A 100 1.90 7.01 -13.12
C TYR A 100 0.98 7.11 -14.34
N GLU A 101 0.63 5.98 -14.96
CA GLU A 101 -0.26 5.91 -16.13
C GLU A 101 -1.65 6.52 -15.88
N VAL A 102 -2.12 6.48 -14.64
CA VAL A 102 -3.42 7.03 -14.25
C VAL A 102 -3.31 8.37 -13.48
N ASN A 103 -2.12 9.00 -13.52
CA ASN A 103 -1.85 10.31 -12.92
C ASN A 103 -2.10 10.38 -11.40
N VAL A 104 -1.86 9.33 -10.65
CA VAL A 104 -1.88 9.37 -9.18
C VAL A 104 -0.72 10.21 -8.66
N LYS A 105 -1.00 11.17 -7.78
CA LYS A 105 0.03 11.94 -7.07
C LYS A 105 0.61 11.10 -5.94
N ILE A 106 1.87 10.71 -6.06
CA ILE A 106 2.58 9.85 -5.10
C ILE A 106 3.42 10.72 -4.17
N LEU A 107 3.26 10.53 -2.86
CA LEU A 107 4.04 11.18 -1.80
C LEU A 107 4.78 10.08 -1.01
N LEU A 108 6.06 9.85 -1.36
CA LEU A 108 6.94 8.93 -0.63
C LEU A 108 7.59 9.61 0.57
N TYR A 109 8.11 8.81 1.52
CA TYR A 109 8.69 9.30 2.78
C TYR A 109 7.75 10.25 3.51
N THR A 110 6.44 9.99 3.42
CA THR A 110 5.40 10.87 3.93
C THR A 110 4.60 10.12 4.99
N PHE A 111 4.78 10.51 6.23
CA PHE A 111 4.15 9.88 7.38
C PHE A 111 2.84 10.58 7.73
N ALA A 112 1.74 9.83 7.76
CA ALA A 112 0.44 10.30 8.22
C ALA A 112 0.37 10.17 9.75
N PHE A 113 0.30 11.30 10.46
CA PHE A 113 0.42 11.28 11.91
C PHE A 113 -0.79 11.83 12.65
N ASP A 114 -1.70 12.53 11.98
CA ASP A 114 -2.89 13.09 12.59
C ASP A 114 -4.07 13.15 11.60
N VAL A 115 -5.27 13.25 12.13
CA VAL A 115 -6.52 13.33 11.36
C VAL A 115 -7.17 14.71 11.53
N ILE A 116 -7.90 15.15 10.51
CA ILE A 116 -8.63 16.41 10.51
C ILE A 116 -10.11 16.08 10.53
N MET A 117 -10.74 16.32 11.67
CA MET A 117 -12.14 16.02 11.92
C MET A 117 -13.01 17.29 11.87
N ASP A 118 -14.27 17.13 11.44
CA ASP A 118 -15.33 18.12 11.58
C ASP A 118 -16.51 17.41 12.25
N GLY A 119 -16.59 17.57 13.58
CA GLY A 119 -17.42 16.70 14.42
C GLY A 119 -16.99 15.23 14.25
N ASP A 120 -17.91 14.38 13.87
CA ASP A 120 -17.67 12.95 13.65
C ASP A 120 -17.26 12.62 12.18
N VAL A 121 -17.03 13.64 11.36
CA VAL A 121 -16.69 13.44 9.95
C VAL A 121 -15.19 13.64 9.72
N LEU A 122 -14.52 12.61 9.20
CA LEU A 122 -13.13 12.70 8.77
C LEU A 122 -13.04 13.51 7.47
N LYS A 123 -12.34 14.66 7.51
CA LYS A 123 -12.20 15.61 6.40
C LYS A 123 -10.83 15.54 5.74
N GLY A 124 -9.82 15.09 6.45
CA GLY A 124 -8.46 15.10 5.95
C GLY A 124 -7.49 14.37 6.87
N VAL A 125 -6.24 14.34 6.44
CA VAL A 125 -5.12 13.78 7.19
C VAL A 125 -3.96 14.76 7.17
N THR A 126 -3.33 14.93 8.32
CA THR A 126 -2.10 15.70 8.43
C THR A 126 -0.91 14.76 8.25
N VAL A 127 -0.05 15.10 7.28
CA VAL A 127 1.14 14.33 6.96
C VAL A 127 2.41 15.16 7.17
N ALA A 128 3.54 14.49 7.41
CA ALA A 128 4.85 15.10 7.51
C ALA A 128 5.86 14.40 6.60
N ASN A 129 6.71 15.17 5.97
CA ASN A 129 7.86 14.69 5.21
C ASN A 129 9.02 15.70 5.28
N LYS A 130 10.06 15.50 4.49
CA LYS A 130 11.22 16.40 4.46
C LYS A 130 10.88 17.84 4.03
N SER A 131 9.79 18.04 3.30
CA SER A 131 9.31 19.38 2.88
C SER A 131 8.46 20.09 3.95
N GLY A 132 8.19 19.43 5.07
CA GLY A 132 7.42 19.95 6.18
C GLY A 132 6.09 19.25 6.40
N VAL A 133 5.18 19.96 7.06
CA VAL A 133 3.83 19.46 7.41
C VAL A 133 2.82 19.93 6.36
N THR A 134 1.95 19.01 5.94
CA THR A 134 0.91 19.27 4.95
C THR A 134 -0.42 18.70 5.44
N ASP A 135 -1.49 19.48 5.31
CA ASP A 135 -2.84 18.99 5.46
C ASP A 135 -3.39 18.56 4.11
N ILE A 136 -3.90 17.33 4.03
CA ILE A 136 -4.51 16.80 2.82
C ILE A 136 -6.00 16.57 3.09
N TYR A 137 -6.84 17.34 2.42
CA TYR A 137 -8.29 17.21 2.45
C TYR A 137 -8.77 16.37 1.29
N ALA A 138 -9.74 15.49 1.53
CA ALA A 138 -10.32 14.65 0.50
C ALA A 138 -11.80 14.37 0.77
N ASP A 139 -12.56 14.10 -0.31
CA ASP A 139 -13.95 13.67 -0.21
C ASP A 139 -14.04 12.23 0.32
N VAL A 140 -13.07 11.38 -0.06
CA VAL A 140 -12.93 10.00 0.41
C VAL A 140 -11.51 9.75 0.90
N ILE A 141 -11.39 9.16 2.09
CA ILE A 141 -10.11 8.78 2.68
C ILE A 141 -10.09 7.26 2.86
N ILE A 142 -9.06 6.62 2.31
CA ILE A 142 -8.88 5.18 2.38
C ILE A 142 -7.68 4.89 3.27
N ASP A 143 -7.93 4.24 4.41
CA ASP A 143 -6.88 3.75 5.29
C ASP A 143 -6.37 2.39 4.78
N ALA A 144 -5.17 2.41 4.21
CA ALA A 144 -4.42 1.24 3.76
C ALA A 144 -3.06 1.15 4.47
N SER A 145 -2.95 1.76 5.66
CA SER A 145 -1.72 1.84 6.45
C SER A 145 -1.18 0.48 6.92
N GLY A 146 -2.01 -0.56 6.88
CA GLY A 146 -1.70 -1.90 7.36
C GLY A 146 -2.10 -2.13 8.82
N ASP A 147 -2.00 -1.10 9.65
CA ASP A 147 -2.34 -1.16 11.07
C ASP A 147 -3.65 -0.42 11.43
N GLY A 148 -4.31 0.24 10.45
CA GLY A 148 -5.54 0.98 10.65
C GLY A 148 -5.33 2.30 11.40
N ASP A 149 -4.21 2.97 11.17
CA ASP A 149 -3.79 4.17 11.91
C ASP A 149 -4.78 5.31 11.79
N ILE A 150 -5.37 5.50 10.61
CA ILE A 150 -6.33 6.57 10.35
C ILE A 150 -7.69 6.20 10.93
N ALA A 151 -8.12 4.96 10.76
CA ALA A 151 -9.36 4.45 11.37
C ALA A 151 -9.32 4.60 12.89
N TYR A 152 -8.22 4.20 13.53
CA TYR A 152 -8.02 4.36 14.96
C TYR A 152 -8.11 5.83 15.39
N LYS A 153 -7.38 6.71 14.72
CA LYS A 153 -7.32 8.15 15.07
C LYS A 153 -8.63 8.88 14.81
N SER A 154 -9.41 8.45 13.83
CA SER A 154 -10.74 9.02 13.53
C SER A 154 -11.84 8.55 14.49
N GLY A 155 -11.54 7.60 15.38
CA GLY A 155 -12.52 7.05 16.30
C GLY A 155 -13.46 6.00 15.67
N ALA A 156 -13.11 5.47 14.49
CA ALA A 156 -13.88 4.39 13.87
C ALA A 156 -13.82 3.12 14.73
N GLU A 157 -14.91 2.36 14.76
CA GLU A 157 -14.93 1.06 15.42
C GLU A 157 -14.00 0.07 14.73
N TYR A 158 -13.26 -0.72 15.51
CA TYR A 158 -12.36 -1.74 15.01
C TYR A 158 -12.28 -2.95 15.95
N ILE A 159 -11.89 -4.08 15.40
CA ILE A 159 -11.62 -5.30 16.16
C ILE A 159 -10.12 -5.57 16.12
N LYS A 160 -9.53 -5.85 17.29
CA LYS A 160 -8.11 -6.18 17.41
C LYS A 160 -7.93 -7.59 17.95
N GLY A 161 -7.24 -8.43 17.19
CA GLY A 161 -7.06 -9.83 17.51
C GLY A 161 -8.33 -10.67 17.31
N ARG A 162 -8.24 -11.96 17.58
CA ARG A 162 -9.41 -12.85 17.49
C ARG A 162 -10.25 -12.80 18.77
N GLU A 163 -11.54 -12.97 18.61
CA GLU A 163 -12.51 -12.81 19.68
C GLU A 163 -12.27 -13.76 20.86
N SER A 164 -11.79 -15.00 20.60
CA SER A 164 -11.65 -16.06 21.60
C SER A 164 -10.52 -15.83 22.61
N ASP A 165 -9.42 -15.16 22.21
CA ASP A 165 -8.22 -15.00 23.07
C ASP A 165 -7.43 -13.71 22.83
N GLY A 166 -7.92 -12.82 21.98
CA GLY A 166 -7.28 -11.54 21.66
C GLY A 166 -5.97 -11.63 20.88
N LYS A 167 -5.56 -12.84 20.46
CA LYS A 167 -4.27 -13.01 19.77
C LYS A 167 -4.32 -12.46 18.36
N MET A 168 -3.24 -11.79 17.99
CA MET A 168 -2.95 -11.29 16.64
C MET A 168 -2.25 -12.37 15.81
N GLN A 169 -2.11 -12.10 14.52
CA GLN A 169 -1.23 -12.89 13.65
C GLN A 169 0.21 -12.83 14.17
N PRO A 170 0.98 -13.93 14.07
CA PRO A 170 2.40 -13.93 14.42
C PRO A 170 3.18 -12.91 13.59
N VAL A 171 4.14 -12.27 14.23
CA VAL A 171 5.10 -11.40 13.53
C VAL A 171 6.15 -12.25 12.80
N THR A 172 6.60 -11.78 11.64
CA THR A 172 7.62 -12.44 10.83
C THR A 172 8.64 -11.41 10.39
N ILE A 173 9.91 -11.78 10.39
CA ILE A 173 10.98 -11.01 9.77
C ILE A 173 11.44 -11.79 8.53
N MET A 174 11.40 -11.14 7.38
CA MET A 174 11.93 -11.68 6.14
C MET A 174 13.21 -10.96 5.74
N PHE A 175 14.17 -11.71 5.23
CA PHE A 175 15.44 -11.17 4.76
C PHE A 175 15.93 -11.97 3.56
N LYS A 176 16.72 -11.32 2.71
CA LYS A 176 17.32 -11.92 1.51
C LYS A 176 18.72 -12.42 1.85
N VAL A 177 19.00 -13.64 1.44
CA VAL A 177 20.33 -14.24 1.52
C VAL A 177 20.87 -14.52 0.12
N ALA A 178 22.18 -14.49 -0.03
CA ALA A 178 22.87 -14.82 -1.26
C ALA A 178 23.95 -15.88 -0.97
N GLY A 179 24.41 -16.59 -2.01
CA GLY A 179 25.44 -17.60 -1.90
C GLY A 179 24.96 -18.89 -1.19
N VAL A 180 23.66 -19.16 -1.24
CA VAL A 180 23.08 -20.39 -0.68
C VAL A 180 23.44 -21.57 -1.57
N ASP A 181 24.04 -22.59 -0.96
CA ASP A 181 24.22 -23.90 -1.58
C ASP A 181 22.93 -24.71 -1.37
N TYR A 182 22.12 -24.81 -2.42
CA TYR A 182 20.82 -25.47 -2.35
C TYR A 182 20.91 -26.97 -2.05
N ASP A 183 22.01 -27.64 -2.43
CA ASP A 183 22.20 -29.07 -2.14
C ASP A 183 22.47 -29.34 -0.66
N ARG A 184 22.85 -28.31 0.08
CA ARG A 184 23.14 -28.35 1.51
C ARG A 184 22.12 -27.62 2.38
N ALA A 185 21.17 -26.95 1.78
CA ALA A 185 20.17 -26.10 2.49
C ALA A 185 18.90 -26.87 2.89
N VAL A 186 18.89 -28.21 2.87
CA VAL A 186 17.77 -29.07 3.22
C VAL A 186 17.85 -29.53 4.66
#